data_30b85529061ad258844ac6aebdb41bd4
#
_entry.id   30b85529061ad258844ac6aebdb41bd4
#
_cell.length_a   1.000
_cell.length_b   1.000
_cell.length_c   1.000
_cell.angle_alpha   90.00
_cell.angle_beta   90.00
_cell.angle_gamma   90.00
#
_symmetry.space_group_name_H-M   'P 1'
#
loop_
_entity.id
_entity.type
_entity.pdbx_description
1 polymer ?
#
loop_
_entity_poly.entity_id
_entity_poly.type
_entity_poly.pdbx_seq_one_letter_code
_entity_poly.pdbx_strand_id
1 'polypeptide(L)'
;RFLSFGDQLPVDWGVRAERDNRTAISAFNRHRKTVTGFIGGKCTICGAIQFPKTNACVAPDCRAFGTLIDEPFADKVGCIRSFTEDFLAISENPPLMYGNVAFDDGGVLLMEFADAGPGELAVGQQIRFVFRIKDKDPKRRFQRYFWKAVPVERSGEA
;
A
#
# COMPACT_ATOMS: atom_id res chain seq x y z
N ARG A 1 -3.07 22.53 -18.64
CA ARG A 1 -2.41 22.63 -19.98
C ARG A 1 -2.34 21.27 -20.68
N PHE A 2 -1.95 20.21 -20.00
CA PHE A 2 -1.86 18.86 -20.59
C PHE A 2 -3.24 18.31 -21.00
N LEU A 3 -4.24 18.51 -20.15
CA LEU A 3 -5.61 18.10 -20.44
C LEU A 3 -6.20 18.87 -21.61
N SER A 4 -5.98 20.20 -21.68
CA SER A 4 -6.47 21.03 -22.79
C SER A 4 -5.80 20.67 -24.13
N PHE A 5 -4.54 20.22 -24.11
CA PHE A 5 -3.87 19.72 -25.30
C PHE A 5 -4.45 18.37 -25.75
N GLY A 6 -4.74 17.48 -24.81
CA GLY A 6 -5.40 16.20 -25.09
C GLY A 6 -6.77 16.33 -25.75
N ASP A 7 -7.53 17.35 -25.37
CA ASP A 7 -8.87 17.62 -25.93
C ASP A 7 -8.85 18.21 -27.35
N GLN A 8 -7.71 18.74 -27.78
CA GLN A 8 -7.53 19.27 -29.13
C GLN A 8 -7.11 18.22 -30.18
N LEU A 9 -6.74 17.02 -29.72
CA LEU A 9 -6.40 15.93 -30.64
C LEU A 9 -7.69 15.15 -30.99
N PRO A 10 -7.96 14.92 -32.28
CA PRO A 10 -9.06 14.06 -32.70
C PRO A 10 -8.69 12.60 -32.37
N VAL A 11 -8.80 12.24 -31.12
CA VAL A 11 -8.49 10.91 -30.63
C VAL A 11 -9.78 10.25 -30.18
N ASP A 12 -10.12 9.13 -30.81
CA ASP A 12 -11.21 8.28 -30.36
C ASP A 12 -11.02 7.86 -28.90
N TRP A 13 -12.11 7.83 -28.14
CA TRP A 13 -12.11 7.40 -26.73
C TRP A 13 -11.51 6.01 -26.52
N GLY A 14 -11.66 5.10 -27.48
CA GLY A 14 -11.04 3.79 -27.45
C GLY A 14 -9.51 3.86 -27.42
N VAL A 15 -8.92 4.69 -28.26
CA VAL A 15 -7.48 4.91 -28.32
C VAL A 15 -6.97 5.64 -27.08
N ARG A 16 -7.77 6.54 -26.51
CA ARG A 16 -7.45 7.23 -25.26
C ARG A 16 -7.43 6.26 -24.08
N ALA A 17 -8.43 5.39 -23.99
CA ALA A 17 -8.48 4.35 -22.97
C ALA A 17 -7.32 3.36 -23.08
N GLU A 18 -6.90 2.98 -24.29
CA GLU A 18 -5.70 2.16 -24.48
C GLU A 18 -4.41 2.85 -24.06
N ARG A 19 -4.26 4.16 -24.29
CA ARG A 19 -3.12 4.94 -23.83
C ARG A 19 -3.07 5.02 -22.31
N ASP A 20 -4.19 5.26 -21.67
CA ASP A 20 -4.30 5.29 -20.20
C ASP A 20 -3.95 3.91 -19.61
N ASN A 21 -4.32 2.83 -20.28
CA ASN A 21 -3.97 1.48 -19.91
C ASN A 21 -2.44 1.24 -19.93
N ARG A 22 -1.74 1.77 -20.92
CA ARG A 22 -0.27 1.68 -21.03
C ARG A 22 0.44 2.48 -19.93
N THR A 23 -0.13 3.60 -19.50
CA THR A 23 0.42 4.43 -18.43
C THR A 23 0.47 3.70 -17.09
N ALA A 24 -0.53 2.86 -16.79
CA ALA A 24 -0.55 2.05 -15.57
C ALA A 24 0.63 1.06 -15.49
N ILE A 25 1.03 0.44 -16.60
CA ILE A 25 2.18 -0.47 -16.66
C ILE A 25 3.49 0.28 -16.43
N SER A 26 3.62 1.50 -16.99
CA SER A 26 4.81 2.33 -16.80
C SER A 26 4.97 2.77 -15.34
N ALA A 27 3.87 3.11 -14.65
CA ALA A 27 3.88 3.44 -13.24
C ALA A 27 4.29 2.22 -12.39
N PHE A 28 3.75 1.05 -12.68
CA PHE A 28 4.13 -0.20 -12.03
C PHE A 28 5.62 -0.51 -12.18
N ASN A 29 6.17 -0.39 -13.38
CA ASN A 29 7.58 -0.67 -13.62
C ASN A 29 8.51 0.31 -12.87
N ARG A 30 8.14 1.59 -12.78
CA ARG A 30 8.89 2.58 -12.01
C ARG A 30 8.88 2.31 -10.50
N HIS A 31 7.80 1.78 -9.98
CA HIS A 31 7.61 1.53 -8.55
C HIS A 31 7.69 0.03 -8.20
N ARG A 32 8.31 -0.78 -9.05
CA ARG A 32 8.39 -2.23 -8.87
C ARG A 32 8.92 -2.62 -7.49
N LYS A 33 10.00 -2.01 -7.03
CA LYS A 33 10.57 -2.28 -5.71
C LYS A 33 9.55 -2.01 -4.58
N THR A 34 8.84 -0.90 -4.67
CA THR A 34 7.82 -0.52 -3.69
C THR A 34 6.62 -1.46 -3.72
N VAL A 35 6.13 -1.80 -4.92
CA VAL A 35 4.90 -2.59 -5.09
C VAL A 35 5.15 -4.08 -4.82
N THR A 36 6.17 -4.68 -5.42
CA THR A 36 6.42 -6.13 -5.29
C THR A 36 7.35 -6.47 -4.14
N GLY A 37 8.37 -5.66 -3.90
CA GLY A 37 9.35 -5.89 -2.85
C GLY A 37 8.97 -5.31 -1.49
N PHE A 38 7.90 -4.52 -1.40
CA PHE A 38 7.51 -3.79 -0.19
C PHE A 38 8.66 -3.01 0.42
N ILE A 39 9.44 -2.34 -0.45
CA ILE A 39 10.61 -1.58 -0.03
C ILE A 39 10.18 -0.15 0.26
N GLY A 40 10.34 0.24 1.50
CA GLY A 40 10.23 1.61 1.98
C GLY A 40 11.59 2.26 2.19
N GLY A 41 11.68 3.21 3.10
CA GLY A 41 12.89 3.94 3.42
C GLY A 41 13.21 3.97 4.91
N LYS A 42 14.50 3.90 5.25
CA LYS A 42 15.02 4.14 6.60
C LYS A 42 15.97 5.32 6.56
N CYS A 43 15.75 6.29 7.41
CA CYS A 43 16.64 7.44 7.53
C CYS A 43 17.96 7.05 8.22
N THR A 44 19.09 7.36 7.58
CA THR A 44 20.41 7.06 8.15
C THR A 44 20.80 8.00 9.28
N ILE A 45 20.08 9.11 9.47
CA ILE A 45 20.37 10.09 10.54
C ILE A 45 19.60 9.77 11.81
N CYS A 46 18.26 9.62 11.71
CA CYS A 46 17.42 9.42 12.90
C CYS A 46 16.88 7.99 13.06
N GLY A 47 17.11 7.11 12.07
CA GLY A 47 16.62 5.73 12.10
C GLY A 47 15.15 5.54 11.76
N ALA A 48 14.38 6.62 11.63
CA ALA A 48 12.94 6.53 11.32
C ALA A 48 12.68 5.79 10.00
N ILE A 49 11.73 4.88 10.03
CA ILE A 49 11.26 4.16 8.83
C ILE A 49 10.03 4.83 8.25
N GLN A 50 9.85 4.74 6.95
CA GLN A 50 8.70 5.31 6.24
C GLN A 50 8.35 4.54 4.97
N PHE A 51 7.09 4.54 4.64
CA PHE A 51 6.59 3.99 3.39
C PHE A 51 5.55 4.94 2.76
N PRO A 52 5.67 5.26 1.47
CA PRO A 52 6.75 4.89 0.56
C PRO A 52 8.08 5.60 0.88
N LYS A 53 9.18 5.11 0.30
CA LYS A 53 10.47 5.81 0.34
C LYS A 53 10.35 7.11 -0.45
N THR A 54 10.65 8.23 0.20
CA THR A 54 10.71 9.56 -0.43
C THR A 54 12.13 10.13 -0.35
N ASN A 55 12.32 11.36 -0.82
CA ASN A 55 13.63 12.02 -0.70
C ASN A 55 13.83 12.73 0.65
N ALA A 56 12.77 12.95 1.41
CA ALA A 56 12.84 13.64 2.70
C ALA A 56 12.38 12.72 3.83
N CYS A 57 13.04 12.78 4.97
CA CYS A 57 12.65 12.09 6.18
C CYS A 57 11.35 12.72 6.74
N VAL A 58 10.37 11.85 7.09
CA VAL A 58 9.06 12.28 7.63
C VAL A 58 9.10 12.59 9.12
N ALA A 59 10.18 12.23 9.83
CA ALA A 59 10.32 12.54 11.25
C ALA A 59 10.38 14.05 11.47
N PRO A 60 9.50 14.64 12.30
CA PRO A 60 9.37 16.09 12.46
C PRO A 60 10.66 16.79 12.86
N ASP A 61 11.45 16.12 13.70
CA ASP A 61 12.68 16.65 14.25
C ASP A 61 13.92 16.44 13.37
N CYS A 62 13.78 15.60 12.33
CA CYS A 62 14.88 15.27 11.43
C CYS A 62 14.80 16.00 10.09
N ARG A 63 13.74 15.76 9.32
CA ARG A 63 13.47 16.35 7.99
C ARG A 63 14.64 16.31 7.01
N ALA A 64 15.62 15.45 7.24
CA ALA A 64 16.81 15.36 6.41
C ALA A 64 16.47 14.93 4.99
N PHE A 65 17.19 15.50 4.00
CA PHE A 65 16.97 15.25 2.58
C PHE A 65 18.05 14.32 2.01
N GLY A 66 17.66 13.37 1.17
CA GLY A 66 18.57 12.45 0.50
C GLY A 66 19.23 11.40 1.40
N THR A 67 18.69 11.17 2.59
CA THR A 67 19.27 10.31 3.64
C THR A 67 18.58 8.95 3.80
N LEU A 68 17.60 8.64 2.94
CA LEU A 68 16.84 7.40 3.05
C LEU A 68 17.48 6.28 2.22
N ILE A 69 17.79 5.18 2.89
CA ILE A 69 18.20 3.92 2.26
C ILE A 69 16.98 2.98 2.11
N ASP A 70 17.13 1.96 1.27
CA ASP A 70 16.08 0.95 1.08
C ASP A 70 15.90 0.14 2.36
N GLU A 71 14.64 0.01 2.80
CA GLU A 71 14.24 -0.76 3.98
C GLU A 71 13.14 -1.73 3.61
N PRO A 72 13.34 -3.06 3.75
CA PRO A 72 12.31 -4.06 3.49
C PRO A 72 11.26 -4.06 4.61
N PHE A 73 10.00 -4.12 4.21
CA PHE A 73 8.85 -4.18 5.12
C PHE A 73 8.17 -5.54 5.15
N ALA A 74 8.45 -6.40 4.17
CA ALA A 74 7.76 -7.67 3.96
C ALA A 74 7.81 -8.61 5.18
N ASP A 75 8.96 -8.65 5.86
CA ASP A 75 9.19 -9.54 7.01
C ASP A 75 9.02 -8.84 8.37
N LYS A 76 8.62 -7.56 8.37
CA LYS A 76 8.34 -6.85 9.61
C LYS A 76 7.02 -7.31 10.22
N VAL A 77 6.96 -7.27 11.53
CA VAL A 77 5.73 -7.41 12.29
C VAL A 77 5.23 -6.00 12.62
N GLY A 78 3.96 -5.78 12.39
CA GLY A 78 3.29 -4.53 12.76
C GLY A 78 2.22 -4.77 13.82
N CYS A 79 1.67 -3.67 14.33
CA CYS A 79 0.58 -3.68 15.30
C CYS A 79 -0.57 -2.81 14.77
N ILE A 80 -1.81 -3.29 14.85
CA ILE A 80 -3.00 -2.53 14.47
C ILE A 80 -3.16 -1.36 15.43
N ARG A 81 -3.07 -0.13 14.89
CA ARG A 81 -3.30 1.09 15.67
C ARG A 81 -4.75 1.56 15.59
N SER A 82 -5.35 1.44 14.43
CA SER A 82 -6.75 1.71 14.19
C SER A 82 -7.23 0.96 12.95
N PHE A 83 -8.50 0.64 12.87
CA PHE A 83 -9.09 0.00 11.69
C PHE A 83 -10.55 0.39 11.52
N THR A 84 -11.07 0.13 10.35
CA THR A 84 -12.50 0.22 10.04
C THR A 84 -12.93 -0.98 9.20
N GLU A 85 -14.18 -1.36 9.36
CA GLU A 85 -14.90 -2.32 8.54
C GLU A 85 -15.90 -1.54 7.69
N ASP A 86 -15.61 -1.37 6.42
CA ASP A 86 -16.38 -0.53 5.51
C ASP A 86 -17.32 -1.40 4.67
N PHE A 87 -18.60 -1.40 5.04
CA PHE A 87 -19.65 -2.12 4.32
C PHE A 87 -20.18 -1.35 3.10
N LEU A 88 -19.83 -0.08 2.96
CA LEU A 88 -20.25 0.77 1.84
C LEU A 88 -19.25 0.78 0.70
N ALA A 89 -18.00 0.40 0.98
CA ALA A 89 -16.97 0.32 -0.04
C ALA A 89 -17.29 -0.76 -1.07
N ILE A 90 -17.00 -0.46 -2.35
CA ILE A 90 -17.14 -1.46 -3.42
C ILE A 90 -16.03 -2.50 -3.23
N SER A 91 -16.41 -3.70 -2.79
CA SER A 91 -15.52 -4.84 -2.56
C SER A 91 -16.15 -6.12 -3.08
N GLU A 92 -15.33 -7.06 -3.57
CA GLU A 92 -15.81 -8.42 -3.93
C GLU A 92 -16.31 -9.18 -2.69
N ASN A 93 -15.72 -8.90 -1.51
CA ASN A 93 -16.07 -9.51 -0.23
C ASN A 93 -16.22 -8.40 0.83
N PRO A 94 -17.42 -7.83 1.04
CA PRO A 94 -17.63 -6.85 2.10
C PRO A 94 -17.62 -7.50 3.47
N PRO A 95 -17.18 -6.77 4.53
CA PRO A 95 -16.67 -5.41 4.49
C PRO A 95 -15.26 -5.30 3.94
N LEU A 96 -14.92 -4.15 3.34
CA LEU A 96 -13.53 -3.80 3.10
C LEU A 96 -12.90 -3.36 4.42
N MET A 97 -11.93 -4.12 4.90
CA MET A 97 -11.23 -3.82 6.14
C MET A 97 -9.90 -3.14 5.83
N TYR A 98 -9.67 -1.98 6.44
CA TYR A 98 -8.41 -1.24 6.31
C TYR A 98 -8.14 -0.40 7.54
N GLY A 99 -6.88 -0.03 7.72
CA GLY A 99 -6.51 0.76 8.89
C GLY A 99 -5.02 1.06 8.98
N ASN A 100 -4.65 1.68 10.08
CA ASN A 100 -3.28 2.06 10.35
C ASN A 100 -2.55 0.96 11.12
N VAL A 101 -1.41 0.57 10.59
CA VAL A 101 -0.47 -0.36 11.20
C VAL A 101 0.76 0.42 11.62
N ALA A 102 1.14 0.30 12.89
CA ALA A 102 2.36 0.88 13.44
C ALA A 102 3.46 -0.18 13.55
N PHE A 103 4.70 0.27 13.46
CA PHE A 103 5.90 -0.55 13.62
C PHE A 103 6.68 -0.12 14.86
N ASP A 104 7.37 -1.06 15.50
CA ASP A 104 8.19 -0.78 16.68
C ASP A 104 9.35 0.18 16.36
N ASP A 105 9.90 0.08 15.13
CA ASP A 105 10.95 0.98 14.64
C ASP A 105 10.44 2.40 14.29
N GLY A 106 9.18 2.70 14.60
CA GLY A 106 8.49 3.92 14.21
C GLY A 106 7.84 3.78 12.82
N GLY A 107 7.04 4.78 12.46
CA GLY A 107 6.28 4.78 11.22
C GLY A 107 4.89 4.16 11.36
N VAL A 108 4.00 4.65 10.53
CA VAL A 108 2.61 4.18 10.43
C VAL A 108 2.27 4.03 8.95
N LEU A 109 1.61 2.95 8.61
CA LEU A 109 1.22 2.63 7.25
C LEU A 109 -0.26 2.30 7.18
N LEU A 110 -0.97 2.93 6.23
CA LEU A 110 -2.35 2.57 5.92
C LEU A 110 -2.37 1.31 5.06
N MET A 111 -3.02 0.25 5.56
CA MET A 111 -3.07 -1.06 4.92
C MET A 111 -4.50 -1.59 4.84
N GLU A 112 -4.76 -2.41 3.81
CA GLU A 112 -5.92 -3.29 3.80
C GLU A 112 -5.60 -4.56 4.60
N PHE A 113 -6.59 -5.05 5.35
CA PHE A 113 -6.49 -6.33 6.05
C PHE A 113 -7.05 -7.47 5.19
N ALA A 114 -6.50 -8.65 5.38
CA ALA A 114 -6.95 -9.88 4.75
C ALA A 114 -6.92 -11.03 5.76
N ASP A 115 -7.53 -12.15 5.38
CA ASP A 115 -7.57 -13.38 6.17
C ASP A 115 -8.17 -13.16 7.59
N ALA A 116 -9.12 -12.22 7.69
CA ALA A 116 -9.91 -11.96 8.90
C ALA A 116 -11.37 -11.69 8.52
N GLY A 117 -12.31 -12.15 9.31
CA GLY A 117 -13.71 -11.88 9.19
C GLY A 117 -14.15 -10.61 9.95
N PRO A 118 -15.41 -10.16 9.74
CA PRO A 118 -15.98 -9.05 10.49
C PRO A 118 -15.93 -9.29 12.01
N GLY A 119 -15.44 -8.31 12.76
CA GLY A 119 -15.32 -8.38 14.21
C GLY A 119 -14.12 -9.17 14.74
N GLU A 120 -13.26 -9.70 13.88
CA GLU A 120 -12.08 -10.48 14.30
C GLU A 120 -10.82 -9.63 14.51
N LEU A 121 -10.83 -8.39 14.01
CA LEU A 121 -9.72 -7.46 14.20
C LEU A 121 -9.82 -6.73 15.54
N ALA A 122 -8.68 -6.49 16.16
CA ALA A 122 -8.58 -5.71 17.38
C ALA A 122 -7.40 -4.74 17.34
N VAL A 123 -7.57 -3.55 17.93
CA VAL A 123 -6.47 -2.62 18.16
C VAL A 123 -5.43 -3.28 19.08
N GLY A 124 -4.17 -3.15 18.78
CA GLY A 124 -3.08 -3.80 19.49
C GLY A 124 -2.73 -5.20 18.97
N GLN A 125 -3.51 -5.76 18.04
CA GLN A 125 -3.23 -7.08 17.47
C GLN A 125 -2.00 -7.02 16.56
N GLN A 126 -1.12 -8.00 16.69
CA GLN A 126 0.03 -8.17 15.81
C GLN A 126 -0.40 -8.65 14.43
N ILE A 127 0.28 -8.14 13.41
CA ILE A 127 0.05 -8.49 12.01
C ILE A 127 1.36 -8.79 11.31
N ARG A 128 1.29 -9.60 10.28
CA ARG A 128 2.33 -9.82 9.28
C ARG A 128 1.82 -9.41 7.90
N PHE A 129 2.69 -9.34 6.92
CA PHE A 129 2.33 -8.93 5.58
C PHE A 129 2.30 -10.10 4.62
N VAL A 130 1.33 -10.09 3.72
CA VAL A 130 1.17 -11.08 2.65
C VAL A 130 0.92 -10.38 1.32
N PHE A 131 1.47 -10.94 0.26
CA PHE A 131 1.27 -10.42 -1.09
C PHE A 131 0.00 -11.02 -1.69
N ARG A 132 -1.02 -10.20 -1.94
CA ARG A 132 -2.35 -10.62 -2.37
C ARG A 132 -2.85 -9.80 -3.56
N ILE A 133 -3.88 -10.30 -4.23
CA ILE A 133 -4.61 -9.52 -5.22
C ILE A 133 -5.23 -8.31 -4.51
N LYS A 134 -4.91 -7.12 -5.01
CA LYS A 134 -5.50 -5.87 -4.56
C LYS A 134 -6.84 -5.65 -5.24
N ASP A 135 -6.85 -5.73 -6.56
CA ASP A 135 -8.05 -5.62 -7.37
C ASP A 135 -7.87 -6.30 -8.75
N LYS A 136 -8.97 -6.42 -9.46
CA LYS A 136 -9.02 -6.94 -10.83
C LYS A 136 -9.55 -5.85 -11.75
N ASP A 137 -8.85 -5.60 -12.83
CA ASP A 137 -9.30 -4.73 -13.90
C ASP A 137 -9.72 -5.57 -15.12
N PRO A 138 -11.03 -5.87 -15.27
CA PRO A 138 -11.53 -6.71 -16.35
C PRO A 138 -11.35 -6.08 -17.72
N LYS A 139 -11.34 -4.74 -17.82
CA LYS A 139 -11.14 -4.02 -19.07
C LYS A 139 -9.71 -4.16 -19.59
N ARG A 140 -8.75 -4.18 -18.69
CA ARG A 140 -7.33 -4.33 -19.02
C ARG A 140 -6.86 -5.78 -18.98
N ARG A 141 -7.71 -6.71 -18.55
CA ARG A 141 -7.35 -8.12 -18.29
C ARG A 141 -6.13 -8.24 -17.40
N PHE A 142 -6.07 -7.41 -16.36
CA PHE A 142 -4.91 -7.26 -15.50
C PHE A 142 -5.35 -7.35 -14.04
N GLN A 143 -4.57 -8.06 -13.23
CA GLN A 143 -4.74 -8.13 -11.78
C GLN A 143 -3.64 -7.31 -11.12
N ARG A 144 -4.03 -6.42 -10.22
CA ARG A 144 -3.08 -5.68 -9.40
C ARG A 144 -2.87 -6.43 -8.09
N TYR A 145 -1.62 -6.53 -7.71
CA TYR A 145 -1.20 -7.13 -6.46
C TYR A 145 -0.61 -6.06 -5.55
N PHE A 146 -0.83 -6.21 -4.28
CA PHE A 146 -0.16 -5.43 -3.27
C PHE A 146 -0.10 -6.20 -1.95
N TRP A 147 0.65 -5.68 -1.02
CA TRP A 147 0.78 -6.22 0.31
C TRP A 147 -0.47 -5.90 1.14
N LYS A 148 -0.96 -6.89 1.87
CA LYS A 148 -2.05 -6.76 2.83
C LYS A 148 -1.58 -7.22 4.20
N ALA A 149 -2.16 -6.64 5.24
CA ALA A 149 -1.91 -7.05 6.61
C ALA A 149 -2.81 -8.23 6.98
N VAL A 150 -2.24 -9.25 7.60
CA VAL A 150 -2.99 -10.38 8.14
C VAL A 150 -2.70 -10.54 9.62
N PRO A 151 -3.70 -10.85 10.46
CA PRO A 151 -3.48 -11.14 11.86
C PRO A 151 -2.47 -12.27 12.04
N VAL A 152 -1.59 -12.11 13.02
CA VAL A 152 -0.80 -13.23 13.52
C VAL A 152 -1.70 -14.01 14.48
N GLU A 153 -1.92 -15.28 14.21
CA GLU A 153 -2.66 -16.15 15.12
C GLU A 153 -2.00 -16.10 16.50
N ARG A 154 -2.79 -15.85 17.53
CA ARG A 154 -2.33 -16.02 18.90
C ARG A 154 -2.03 -17.51 19.08
N SER A 155 -0.75 -17.85 19.07
CA SER A 155 -0.32 -19.19 19.45
C SER A 155 -0.68 -19.41 20.91
N GLY A 156 -1.77 -20.12 21.16
CA GLY A 156 -2.12 -20.63 22.47
C GLY A 156 -3.39 -20.06 23.10
N GLU A 157 -4.51 -20.62 22.73
CA GLU A 157 -5.58 -20.97 23.66
C GLU A 157 -6.21 -22.24 23.09
N ALA A 158 -5.67 -23.37 23.50
CA ALA A 158 -6.32 -24.66 23.43
C ALA A 158 -6.83 -24.99 24.83
#